data_f014cb956459e79d053588a017c2e79f
#
_entry.id   f014cb956459e79d053588a017c2e79f
#
_cell.length_a   1.000
_cell.length_b   1.000
_cell.length_c   1.000
_cell.angle_alpha   90.00
_cell.angle_beta   90.00
_cell.angle_gamma   90.00
#
_symmetry.space_group_name_H-M   'P 1'
#
loop_
_entity.id
_entity.type
_entity.pdbx_description
1 polymer ?
#
loop_
_entity_poly.entity_id
_entity_poly.type
_entity_poly.pdbx_seq_one_letter_code
_entity_poly.pdbx_strand_id
1 'polypeptide(L)'
;MSKEMVYMGIDPGQTGAVAVIGNGIVPVTFDWPGDEIVLAEIMRNLVSIYDVRLCALELVSAMPKQGVSSMFKFGSNWGIWRGILASLQIPFIMVRPQEWQKGLVPHKSEGTQKPSLAVARRMFPDADLHLQKHHGRADALLLAYYAKERCR
;
A
#
# COMPACT_ATOMS: atom_id res chain seq x y z
N MET A 1 0.81 20.27 -19.10
CA MET A 1 1.60 20.36 -17.85
C MET A 1 2.10 18.99 -17.47
N SER A 2 3.32 18.92 -16.92
CA SER A 2 3.87 17.65 -16.44
C SER A 2 3.11 17.20 -15.19
N LYS A 3 2.92 15.87 -15.06
CA LYS A 3 2.32 15.30 -13.85
C LYS A 3 3.30 15.35 -12.69
N GLU A 4 2.76 15.45 -11.48
CA GLU A 4 3.57 15.33 -10.25
C GLU A 4 4.14 13.92 -10.13
N MET A 5 5.44 13.82 -9.85
CA MET A 5 6.11 12.53 -9.64
C MET A 5 5.81 12.02 -8.24
N VAL A 6 5.34 10.78 -8.17
CA VAL A 6 4.92 10.16 -6.91
C VAL A 6 5.43 8.75 -6.76
N TYR A 7 5.30 8.23 -5.55
CA TYR A 7 5.58 6.84 -5.18
C TYR A 7 4.32 6.22 -4.60
N MET A 8 4.14 4.95 -4.86
CA MET A 8 2.92 4.24 -4.48
C MET A 8 3.25 3.04 -3.61
N GLY A 9 2.37 2.72 -2.68
CA GLY A 9 2.45 1.51 -1.85
C GLY A 9 1.11 0.82 -1.82
N ILE A 10 1.11 -0.50 -1.77
CA ILE A 10 -0.11 -1.30 -1.76
C ILE A 10 0.00 -2.42 -0.73
N ASP A 11 -0.93 -2.40 0.22
CA ASP A 11 -1.25 -3.54 1.08
C ASP A 11 -2.43 -4.29 0.43
N PRO A 12 -2.22 -5.52 -0.07
CA PRO A 12 -3.24 -6.22 -0.85
C PRO A 12 -4.27 -7.00 -0.03
N GLY A 13 -4.27 -6.87 1.30
CA GLY A 13 -5.23 -7.56 2.17
C GLY A 13 -6.68 -7.08 1.96
N GLN A 14 -7.65 -7.78 2.59
CA GLN A 14 -9.06 -7.37 2.53
C GLN A 14 -9.29 -6.02 3.21
N THR A 15 -8.51 -5.69 4.21
CA THR A 15 -8.49 -4.39 4.88
C THR A 15 -7.32 -3.54 4.42
N GLY A 16 -6.79 -3.85 3.26
CA GLY A 16 -5.66 -3.16 2.67
C GLY A 16 -6.04 -1.87 1.95
N ALA A 17 -5.04 -1.27 1.32
CA ALA A 17 -5.21 0.03 0.69
C ALA A 17 -4.08 0.29 -0.33
N VAL A 18 -4.29 1.31 -1.15
CA VAL A 18 -3.23 1.94 -1.92
C VAL A 18 -2.94 3.32 -1.34
N ALA A 19 -1.68 3.70 -1.32
CA ALA A 19 -1.23 5.02 -0.89
C ALA A 19 -0.33 5.65 -1.96
N VAL A 20 -0.43 6.97 -2.06
CA VAL A 20 0.40 7.79 -2.95
C VAL A 20 1.06 8.88 -2.13
N ILE A 21 2.37 9.01 -2.27
CA ILE A 21 3.15 10.07 -1.64
C ILE A 21 4.05 10.77 -2.67
N GLY A 22 4.36 12.02 -2.43
CA GLY A 22 5.27 12.78 -3.28
C GLY A 22 5.64 14.09 -2.62
N ASN A 23 6.64 14.78 -3.18
CA ASN A 23 7.09 16.06 -2.65
C ASN A 23 6.00 17.12 -2.85
N GLY A 24 5.64 17.80 -1.77
CA GLY A 24 4.69 18.90 -1.83
C GLY A 24 3.23 18.51 -2.03
N ILE A 25 2.89 17.21 -1.96
CA ILE A 25 1.50 16.76 -2.00
C ILE A 25 1.08 16.15 -0.68
N VAL A 26 -0.18 16.33 -0.33
CA VAL A 26 -0.79 15.63 0.80
C VAL A 26 -0.91 14.15 0.45
N PRO A 27 -0.50 13.23 1.33
CA PRO A 27 -0.65 11.80 1.06
C PRO A 27 -2.09 11.41 0.76
N VAL A 28 -2.28 10.58 -0.25
CA VAL A 28 -3.60 10.11 -0.68
C VAL A 28 -3.69 8.62 -0.42
N THR A 29 -4.79 8.18 0.18
CA THR A 29 -5.04 6.75 0.41
C THR A 29 -6.44 6.37 -0.04
N PHE A 30 -6.55 5.16 -0.60
CA PHE A 30 -7.84 4.54 -0.92
C PHE A 30 -7.84 3.13 -0.39
N ASP A 31 -8.86 2.78 0.40
CA ASP A 31 -9.05 1.42 0.87
C ASP A 31 -9.43 0.49 -0.29
N TRP A 32 -9.11 -0.79 -0.15
CA TRP A 32 -9.62 -1.81 -1.06
C TRP A 32 -11.16 -1.71 -1.11
N PRO A 33 -11.75 -1.41 -2.30
CA PRO A 33 -13.18 -1.14 -2.39
C PRO A 33 -14.05 -2.40 -2.39
N GLY A 34 -13.46 -3.59 -2.39
CA GLY A 34 -14.20 -4.85 -2.47
C GLY A 34 -14.63 -5.23 -3.88
N ASP A 35 -14.25 -4.47 -4.89
CA ASP A 35 -14.65 -4.65 -6.28
C ASP A 35 -13.53 -4.22 -7.21
N GLU A 36 -13.15 -5.10 -8.13
CA GLU A 36 -12.03 -4.86 -9.06
C GLU A 36 -12.33 -3.78 -10.11
N ILE A 37 -13.59 -3.60 -10.47
CA ILE A 37 -13.97 -2.57 -11.44
C ILE A 37 -13.77 -1.19 -10.81
N VAL A 38 -14.24 -1.02 -9.58
CA VAL A 38 -14.05 0.22 -8.81
C VAL A 38 -12.57 0.48 -8.59
N LEU A 39 -11.80 -0.56 -8.23
CA LEU A 39 -10.35 -0.40 -8.04
C LEU A 39 -9.67 0.04 -9.33
N ALA A 40 -10.03 -0.56 -10.46
CA ALA A 40 -9.46 -0.17 -11.76
C ALA A 40 -9.75 1.30 -12.09
N GLU A 41 -10.93 1.81 -11.76
CA GLU A 41 -11.26 3.22 -11.93
C GLU A 41 -10.41 4.13 -11.04
N ILE A 42 -10.26 3.78 -9.77
CA ILE A 42 -9.39 4.52 -8.83
C ILE A 42 -7.96 4.57 -9.38
N MET A 43 -7.43 3.44 -9.81
CA MET A 43 -6.04 3.36 -10.29
C MET A 43 -5.85 4.10 -11.61
N ARG A 44 -6.81 4.04 -12.53
CA ARG A 44 -6.76 4.83 -13.77
C ARG A 44 -6.77 6.33 -13.48
N ASN A 45 -7.58 6.76 -12.52
CA ASN A 45 -7.62 8.17 -12.11
C ASN A 45 -6.27 8.60 -11.53
N LEU A 46 -5.67 7.77 -10.68
CA LEU A 46 -4.37 8.08 -10.08
C LEU A 46 -3.28 8.26 -11.15
N VAL A 47 -3.20 7.37 -12.14
CA VAL A 47 -2.18 7.50 -13.21
C VAL A 47 -2.50 8.61 -14.21
N SER A 48 -3.75 9.10 -14.25
CA SER A 48 -4.09 10.28 -15.05
C SER A 48 -3.61 11.57 -14.40
N ILE A 49 -3.49 11.59 -13.07
CA ILE A 49 -3.10 12.77 -12.28
C ILE A 49 -1.60 12.77 -12.00
N TYR A 50 -1.03 11.60 -11.68
CA TYR A 50 0.33 11.45 -11.19
C TYR A 50 1.21 10.64 -12.12
N ASP A 51 2.49 10.95 -12.12
CA ASP A 51 3.54 10.12 -12.72
C ASP A 51 4.10 9.19 -11.63
N VAL A 52 3.68 7.94 -11.63
CA VAL A 52 4.09 6.97 -10.61
C VAL A 52 5.47 6.43 -10.95
N ARG A 53 6.47 6.83 -10.18
CA ARG A 53 7.85 6.44 -10.38
C ARG A 53 8.11 4.99 -10.02
N LEU A 54 7.56 4.53 -8.91
CA LEU A 54 7.66 3.15 -8.44
C LEU A 54 6.54 2.85 -7.46
N CYS A 55 6.01 1.64 -7.53
CA CYS A 55 5.04 1.10 -6.58
C CYS A 55 5.67 -0.07 -5.82
N ALA A 56 5.55 -0.09 -4.50
CA ALA A 56 5.87 -1.25 -3.68
C ALA A 56 4.59 -2.00 -3.35
N LEU A 57 4.45 -3.20 -3.88
CA LEU A 57 3.34 -4.12 -3.59
C LEU A 57 3.82 -5.14 -2.58
N GLU A 58 3.14 -5.27 -1.45
CA GLU A 58 3.50 -6.27 -0.47
C GLU A 58 3.37 -7.68 -1.05
N LEU A 59 4.44 -8.45 -0.91
CA LEU A 59 4.45 -9.84 -1.34
C LEU A 59 3.78 -10.69 -0.27
N VAL A 60 2.65 -11.28 -0.64
CA VAL A 60 1.94 -12.19 0.25
C VAL A 60 2.28 -13.63 -0.10
N SER A 61 2.34 -14.46 0.94
CA SER A 61 2.57 -15.89 0.80
C SER A 61 1.54 -16.67 1.60
N ALA A 62 1.28 -17.90 1.17
CA ALA A 62 0.44 -18.79 1.93
C ALA A 62 1.09 -19.09 3.29
N MET A 63 0.30 -19.01 4.35
CA MET A 63 0.73 -19.30 5.71
C MET A 63 0.31 -20.71 6.12
N PRO A 64 1.17 -21.46 6.82
CA PRO A 64 0.74 -22.73 7.42
C PRO A 64 -0.49 -22.50 8.32
N LYS A 65 -1.44 -23.42 8.31
CA LYS A 65 -2.68 -23.37 9.07
C LYS A 65 -3.69 -22.30 8.64
N GLN A 66 -3.42 -21.59 7.56
CA GLN A 66 -4.41 -20.68 6.98
C GLN A 66 -5.48 -21.51 6.26
N GLY A 67 -6.77 -21.13 6.42
CA GLY A 67 -7.87 -21.82 5.74
C GLY A 67 -7.81 -21.68 4.22
N VAL A 68 -8.26 -22.71 3.51
CA VAL A 68 -8.25 -22.75 2.03
C VAL A 68 -9.01 -21.55 1.44
N SER A 69 -10.19 -21.26 1.99
CA SER A 69 -11.03 -20.13 1.54
C SER A 69 -10.30 -18.77 1.72
N SER A 70 -9.65 -18.57 2.86
CA SER A 70 -8.89 -17.35 3.13
C SER A 70 -7.70 -17.21 2.19
N MET A 71 -6.98 -18.29 1.94
CA MET A 71 -5.86 -18.30 1.00
C MET A 71 -6.30 -17.97 -0.42
N PHE A 72 -7.44 -18.51 -0.86
CA PHE A 72 -7.98 -18.24 -2.18
C PHE A 72 -8.34 -16.76 -2.35
N LYS A 73 -9.05 -16.19 -1.36
CA LYS A 73 -9.40 -14.75 -1.36
C LYS A 73 -8.16 -13.86 -1.36
N PHE A 74 -7.19 -14.20 -0.53
CA PHE A 74 -5.96 -13.44 -0.41
C PHE A 74 -5.15 -13.46 -1.72
N GLY A 75 -5.00 -14.63 -2.32
CA GLY A 75 -4.34 -14.79 -3.61
C GLY A 75 -5.08 -14.08 -4.74
N SER A 76 -6.43 -14.13 -4.74
CA SER A 76 -7.25 -13.42 -5.71
C SER A 76 -7.05 -11.92 -5.63
N ASN A 77 -7.10 -11.33 -4.45
CA ASN A 77 -6.87 -9.89 -4.26
C ASN A 77 -5.48 -9.48 -4.72
N TRP A 78 -4.47 -10.25 -4.34
CA TRP A 78 -3.10 -9.97 -4.75
C TRP A 78 -2.95 -10.03 -6.28
N GLY A 79 -3.57 -11.01 -6.92
CA GLY A 79 -3.59 -11.12 -8.38
C GLY A 79 -4.29 -9.96 -9.06
N ILE A 80 -5.40 -9.45 -8.49
CA ILE A 80 -6.10 -8.27 -9.00
C ILE A 80 -5.17 -7.05 -9.00
N TRP A 81 -4.49 -6.78 -7.90
CA TRP A 81 -3.55 -5.66 -7.79
C TRP A 81 -2.42 -5.78 -8.84
N ARG A 82 -1.82 -6.97 -8.95
CA ARG A 82 -0.76 -7.22 -9.94
C ARG A 82 -1.26 -6.99 -11.36
N GLY A 83 -2.43 -7.51 -11.68
CA GLY A 83 -3.01 -7.36 -13.03
C GLY A 83 -3.27 -5.91 -13.38
N ILE A 84 -3.80 -5.13 -12.44
CA ILE A 84 -4.05 -3.70 -12.64
C ILE A 84 -2.74 -2.94 -12.82
N LEU A 85 -1.75 -3.17 -11.97
CA LEU A 85 -0.43 -2.53 -12.08
C LEU A 85 0.20 -2.82 -13.44
N ALA A 86 0.17 -4.07 -13.86
CA ALA A 86 0.74 -4.49 -15.14
C ALA A 86 -0.01 -3.85 -16.33
N SER A 87 -1.34 -3.85 -16.30
CA SER A 87 -2.15 -3.30 -17.39
C SER A 87 -2.00 -1.79 -17.54
N LEU A 88 -1.79 -1.08 -16.44
CA LEU A 88 -1.56 0.37 -16.44
C LEU A 88 -0.09 0.74 -16.61
N GLN A 89 0.78 -0.26 -16.75
CA GLN A 89 2.23 -0.07 -16.92
C GLN A 89 2.87 0.74 -15.78
N ILE A 90 2.38 0.55 -14.57
CA ILE A 90 2.97 1.14 -13.38
C ILE A 90 4.20 0.30 -12.99
N PRO A 91 5.40 0.90 -12.92
CA PRO A 91 6.57 0.17 -12.44
C PRO A 91 6.35 -0.29 -11.00
N PHE A 92 6.54 -1.58 -10.71
CA PHE A 92 6.34 -2.07 -9.35
C PHE A 92 7.35 -3.15 -8.98
N ILE A 93 7.62 -3.23 -7.67
CA ILE A 93 8.39 -4.29 -7.05
C ILE A 93 7.51 -4.98 -6.01
N MET A 94 7.79 -6.25 -5.77
CA MET A 94 7.12 -7.02 -4.72
C MET A 94 8.06 -7.10 -3.51
N VAL A 95 7.54 -6.73 -2.34
CA VAL A 95 8.33 -6.52 -1.13
C VAL A 95 7.75 -7.35 0.00
N ARG A 96 8.58 -8.14 0.66
CA ARG A 96 8.14 -8.90 1.83
C ARG A 96 7.95 -7.97 3.03
N PRO A 97 7.04 -8.30 3.96
CA PRO A 97 6.84 -7.50 5.17
C PRO A 97 8.13 -7.24 5.93
N GLN A 98 8.99 -8.24 6.07
CA GLN A 98 10.26 -8.12 6.77
C GLN A 98 11.20 -7.09 6.13
N GLU A 99 11.15 -6.94 4.81
CA GLU A 99 12.02 -6.01 4.09
C GLU A 99 11.63 -4.55 4.33
N TRP A 100 10.33 -4.23 4.18
CA TRP A 100 9.91 -2.84 4.33
C TRP A 100 9.77 -2.41 5.79
N GLN A 101 9.56 -3.37 6.71
CA GLN A 101 9.43 -3.07 8.13
C GLN A 101 10.77 -2.90 8.85
N LYS A 102 11.84 -3.46 8.29
CA LYS A 102 13.16 -3.45 8.92
C LYS A 102 13.65 -2.03 9.19
N GLY A 103 13.95 -1.74 10.46
CA GLY A 103 14.43 -0.43 10.88
C GLY A 103 13.38 0.68 10.88
N LEU A 104 12.15 0.38 10.45
CA LEU A 104 11.08 1.37 10.34
C LEU A 104 9.96 1.08 11.35
N VAL A 105 9.57 -0.19 11.47
CA VAL A 105 8.44 -0.61 12.32
C VAL A 105 8.95 -1.49 13.45
N PRO A 106 8.66 -1.15 14.73
CA PRO A 106 9.03 -1.99 15.86
C PRO A 106 8.38 -3.37 15.80
N HIS A 107 9.06 -4.39 16.33
CA HIS A 107 8.53 -5.75 16.36
C HIS A 107 7.36 -5.93 17.33
N LYS A 108 7.29 -5.10 18.38
CA LYS A 108 6.24 -5.17 19.39
C LYS A 108 5.40 -3.91 19.40
N SER A 109 4.09 -4.09 19.48
CA SER A 109 3.17 -2.99 19.68
C SER A 109 3.11 -2.60 21.16
N GLU A 110 2.97 -1.32 21.43
CA GLU A 110 2.59 -0.81 22.73
C GLU A 110 1.05 -0.78 22.79
N GLY A 111 0.46 -1.59 23.66
CA GLY A 111 -0.99 -1.68 23.80
C GLY A 111 -1.67 -2.40 22.62
N THR A 112 -2.86 -1.92 22.23
CA THR A 112 -3.68 -2.50 21.16
C THR A 112 -3.40 -1.92 19.77
N GLN A 113 -2.62 -0.86 19.69
CA GLN A 113 -2.32 -0.21 18.43
C GLN A 113 -1.26 -0.97 17.64
N LYS A 114 -1.52 -1.20 16.35
CA LYS A 114 -0.51 -1.79 15.46
C LYS A 114 0.68 -0.83 15.30
N PRO A 115 1.93 -1.34 15.39
CA PRO A 115 3.12 -0.48 15.32
C PRO A 115 3.20 0.37 14.05
N SER A 116 2.79 -0.18 12.91
CA SER A 116 2.83 0.54 11.63
C SER A 116 1.92 1.77 11.64
N LEU A 117 0.76 1.69 12.31
CA LEU A 117 -0.15 2.83 12.41
C LEU A 117 0.47 4.00 13.17
N ALA A 118 1.15 3.72 14.28
CA ALA A 118 1.86 4.74 15.06
C ALA A 118 2.99 5.40 14.25
N VAL A 119 3.77 4.59 13.54
CA VAL A 119 4.87 5.09 12.70
C VAL A 119 4.34 5.96 11.57
N ALA A 120 3.30 5.48 10.85
CA ALA A 120 2.73 6.22 9.74
C ALA A 120 2.11 7.55 10.18
N ARG A 121 1.44 7.59 11.35
CA ARG A 121 0.91 8.85 11.90
C ARG A 121 1.99 9.89 12.16
N ARG A 122 3.16 9.46 12.63
CA ARG A 122 4.28 10.37 12.84
C ARG A 122 4.89 10.86 11.53
N MET A 123 5.05 9.96 10.56
CA MET A 123 5.69 10.29 9.29
C MET A 123 4.77 11.09 8.37
N PHE A 124 3.47 10.84 8.43
CA PHE A 124 2.46 11.42 7.54
C PHE A 124 1.33 12.04 8.36
N PRO A 125 1.58 13.16 9.08
CA PRO A 125 0.58 13.75 9.96
C PRO A 125 -0.66 14.26 9.21
N ASP A 126 -0.54 14.56 7.92
CA ASP A 126 -1.64 15.01 7.08
C ASP A 126 -2.44 13.87 6.44
N ALA A 127 -2.03 12.62 6.62
CA ALA A 127 -2.75 11.46 6.11
C ALA A 127 -3.96 11.14 6.98
N ASP A 128 -5.01 10.61 6.35
CA ASP A 128 -6.23 10.18 7.07
C ASP A 128 -6.01 8.82 7.75
N LEU A 129 -5.48 8.86 8.97
CA LEU A 129 -5.13 7.70 9.79
C LEU A 129 -5.75 7.77 11.20
N HIS A 130 -6.89 8.44 11.35
CA HIS A 130 -7.46 8.72 12.67
C HIS A 130 -8.12 7.52 13.36
N LEU A 131 -8.42 6.44 12.63
CA LEU A 131 -9.08 5.25 13.18
C LEU A 131 -8.11 4.07 13.30
N GLN A 132 -8.35 3.19 14.28
CA GLN A 132 -7.57 1.97 14.46
C GLN A 132 -7.64 1.03 13.24
N LYS A 133 -8.78 1.01 12.56
CA LYS A 133 -8.97 0.21 11.34
C LYS A 133 -8.15 0.69 10.14
N HIS A 134 -7.52 1.87 10.22
CA HIS A 134 -6.72 2.42 9.13
C HIS A 134 -5.30 1.83 9.04
N HIS A 135 -5.06 0.66 9.67
CA HIS A 135 -3.77 -0.02 9.60
C HIS A 135 -3.35 -0.39 8.17
N GLY A 136 -4.31 -0.71 7.30
CA GLY A 136 -4.02 -0.99 5.88
C GLY A 136 -3.51 0.25 5.15
N ARG A 137 -4.10 1.41 5.42
CA ARG A 137 -3.61 2.70 4.89
C ARG A 137 -2.21 3.00 5.39
N ALA A 138 -1.95 2.74 6.67
CA ALA A 138 -0.64 2.93 7.28
C ALA A 138 0.41 2.06 6.59
N ASP A 139 0.13 0.77 6.42
CA ASP A 139 1.04 -0.15 5.74
C ASP A 139 1.31 0.31 4.30
N ALA A 140 0.28 0.72 3.58
CA ALA A 140 0.41 1.23 2.21
C ALA A 140 1.29 2.50 2.15
N LEU A 141 1.13 3.42 3.10
CA LEU A 141 1.96 4.63 3.18
C LEU A 141 3.43 4.29 3.45
N LEU A 142 3.70 3.34 4.35
CA LEU A 142 5.06 2.91 4.64
C LEU A 142 5.69 2.14 3.47
N LEU A 143 4.89 1.38 2.73
CA LEU A 143 5.32 0.76 1.48
C LEU A 143 5.65 1.81 0.41
N ALA A 144 4.85 2.86 0.29
CA ALA A 144 5.14 3.98 -0.61
C ALA A 144 6.46 4.68 -0.22
N TYR A 145 6.70 4.87 1.06
CA TYR A 145 7.96 5.39 1.56
C TYR A 145 9.13 4.46 1.20
N TYR A 146 8.96 3.15 1.34
CA TYR A 146 9.97 2.18 0.92
C TYR A 146 10.29 2.32 -0.58
N ALA A 147 9.26 2.45 -1.42
CA ALA A 147 9.46 2.68 -2.85
C ALA A 147 10.27 3.95 -3.13
N LYS A 148 9.96 5.04 -2.42
CA LYS A 148 10.68 6.31 -2.54
C LYS A 148 12.16 6.15 -2.19
N GLU A 149 12.46 5.46 -1.09
CA GLU A 149 13.83 5.24 -0.65
C GLU A 149 14.63 4.37 -1.63
N ARG A 150 13.96 3.46 -2.35
CA ARG A 150 14.60 2.62 -3.38
C ARG A 150 15.01 3.40 -4.63
N CYS A 151 14.44 4.58 -4.84
CA CYS A 151 14.71 5.42 -6.01
C CYS A 151 15.71 6.55 -5.73
N ARG A 152 16.33 6.57 -4.57
CA ARG A 152 17.39 7.52 -4.23
C ARG A 152 18.71 7.21 -4.91
#